data_3fb82bf9f44231363b3eab9bb601da55
#
_entry.id   3fb82bf9f44231363b3eab9bb601da55
#
_cell.length_a   1.000
_cell.length_b   1.000
_cell.length_c   1.000
_cell.angle_alpha   90.00
_cell.angle_beta   90.00
_cell.angle_gamma   90.00
#
_symmetry.space_group_name_H-M   'P 1'
#
loop_
_entity.id
_entity.type
_entity.pdbx_description
1 polymer ?
#
loop_
_entity_poly.entity_id
_entity_poly.type
_entity_poly.pdbx_seq_one_letter_code
_entity_poly.pdbx_strand_id
1 'polypeptide(L)'
;EYNNGIPGVFKNAIDWLSRPANDAARVFGGKPVALIGASPGGFGTILAQDAWLGVLRTLGTRPWFEGRLMAARAGELFDADGTLTDDKTRARLRDFIAGFAAFIKGTKA
;
A
#
# COMPACT_ATOMS: atom_id res chain seq x y z
N GLU A 1 -2.13 6.51 7.36
CA GLU A 1 -2.37 7.92 6.99
C GLU A 1 -2.37 8.79 8.24
N TYR A 2 -1.70 9.91 8.20
CA TYR A 2 -1.76 10.94 9.22
C TYR A 2 -2.10 12.26 8.55
N ASN A 3 -3.14 12.92 9.06
CA ASN A 3 -3.55 14.24 8.56
C ASN A 3 -3.69 14.26 7.03
N ASN A 4 -4.33 13.23 6.49
CA ASN A 4 -4.61 13.09 5.05
C ASN A 4 -3.36 12.98 4.17
N GLY A 5 -2.28 12.46 4.72
CA GLY A 5 -1.03 12.29 3.99
C GLY A 5 -0.27 11.06 4.43
N ILE A 6 0.89 10.87 3.84
CA ILE A 6 1.80 9.78 4.21
C ILE A 6 2.25 9.98 5.65
N PRO A 7 2.25 8.93 6.50
CA PRO A 7 2.84 9.04 7.83
C PRO A 7 4.31 9.47 7.72
N GLY A 8 4.69 10.51 8.49
CA GLY A 8 6.03 11.06 8.41
C GLY A 8 7.12 10.04 8.68
N VAL A 9 6.91 9.18 9.68
CA VAL A 9 7.89 8.13 10.02
C VAL A 9 8.08 7.13 8.88
N PHE A 10 7.00 6.82 8.16
CA PHE A 10 7.07 5.89 7.02
C PHE A 10 7.83 6.53 5.86
N LYS A 11 7.47 7.76 5.50
CA LYS A 11 8.17 8.49 4.43
C LYS A 11 9.65 8.65 4.77
N ASN A 12 9.96 8.94 6.03
CA ASN A 12 11.35 9.06 6.48
C ASN A 12 12.12 7.76 6.28
N ALA A 13 11.53 6.61 6.59
CA ALA A 13 12.17 5.32 6.38
C ALA A 13 12.48 5.06 4.91
N ILE A 14 11.52 5.37 4.03
CA ILE A 14 11.71 5.22 2.58
C ILE A 14 12.81 6.16 2.08
N ASP A 15 12.83 7.40 2.57
CA ASP A 15 13.86 8.37 2.17
C ASP A 15 15.25 7.89 2.58
N TRP A 16 15.42 7.37 3.79
CA TRP A 16 16.69 6.80 4.24
C TRP A 16 17.14 5.63 3.37
N LEU A 17 16.21 4.74 3.00
CA LEU A 17 16.53 3.59 2.14
C LEU A 17 16.91 4.00 0.71
N SER A 18 16.60 5.22 0.32
CA SER A 18 16.92 5.74 -1.01
C SER A 18 18.25 6.52 -1.06
N ARG A 19 19.01 6.51 0.03
CA ARG A 19 20.29 7.22 0.13
C ARG A 19 21.40 6.30 0.61
N PRO A 20 22.67 6.45 0.12
CA PRO A 20 23.05 7.37 -0.97
C PRO A 20 22.23 7.15 -2.25
N ALA A 21 22.21 8.14 -3.13
CA ALA A 21 21.31 8.14 -4.30
C ALA A 21 21.49 6.92 -5.21
N ASN A 22 22.68 6.39 -5.35
CA ASN A 22 22.94 5.21 -6.18
C ASN A 22 22.40 3.91 -5.55
N ASP A 23 22.08 3.90 -4.26
CA ASP A 23 21.41 2.75 -3.63
C ASP A 23 19.92 2.68 -3.96
N ALA A 24 19.31 3.80 -4.33
CA ALA A 24 17.88 3.82 -4.64
C ALA A 24 17.52 2.83 -5.75
N ALA A 25 18.33 2.75 -6.81
CA ALA A 25 18.09 1.80 -7.89
C ALA A 25 18.21 0.35 -7.42
N ARG A 26 19.15 0.06 -6.54
CA ARG A 26 19.33 -1.29 -5.99
C ARG A 26 18.19 -1.71 -5.07
N VAL A 27 17.70 -0.77 -4.28
CA VAL A 27 16.63 -1.07 -3.29
C VAL A 27 15.26 -1.07 -3.92
N PHE A 28 14.98 -0.11 -4.80
CA PHE A 28 13.63 0.14 -5.31
C PHE A 28 13.45 -0.10 -6.80
N GLY A 29 14.52 0.00 -7.58
CA GLY A 29 14.42 -0.03 -9.05
C GLY A 29 13.74 -1.28 -9.60
N GLY A 30 12.66 -1.11 -10.35
CA GLY A 30 11.90 -2.20 -10.95
C GLY A 30 11.16 -3.10 -9.96
N LYS A 31 11.21 -2.79 -8.66
CA LYS A 31 10.58 -3.63 -7.64
C LYS A 31 9.05 -3.52 -7.74
N PRO A 32 8.33 -4.64 -7.82
CA PRO A 32 6.87 -4.59 -7.79
C PRO A 32 6.38 -4.04 -6.44
N VAL A 33 5.46 -3.10 -6.50
CA VAL A 33 4.86 -2.53 -5.29
C VAL A 33 3.36 -2.39 -5.46
N ALA A 34 2.63 -2.52 -4.36
CA ALA A 34 1.21 -2.26 -4.31
C ALA A 34 0.91 -1.47 -3.02
N LEU A 35 -0.16 -0.70 -3.03
CA LEU A 35 -0.55 0.14 -1.91
C LEU A 35 -1.87 -0.33 -1.33
N ILE A 36 -1.91 -0.54 -0.03
CA ILE A 36 -3.14 -0.79 0.72
C ILE A 36 -3.12 0.06 1.98
N GLY A 37 -4.27 0.20 2.58
CA GLY A 37 -4.32 0.93 3.85
C GLY A 37 -5.64 0.74 4.57
N ALA A 38 -5.60 1.03 5.86
CA ALA A 38 -6.75 1.02 6.74
C ALA A 38 -6.67 2.23 7.66
N SER A 39 -7.81 2.85 7.92
CA SER A 39 -7.89 3.99 8.81
C SER A 39 -9.17 3.97 9.63
N PRO A 40 -9.18 4.59 10.81
CA PRO A 40 -10.41 4.67 11.61
C PRO A 40 -11.46 5.60 10.98
N GLY A 41 -11.05 6.54 10.14
CA GLY A 41 -11.96 7.48 9.47
C GLY A 41 -12.52 6.96 8.16
N GLY A 42 -13.17 7.84 7.42
CA GLY A 42 -13.92 7.49 6.21
C GLY A 42 -13.10 7.38 4.93
N PHE A 43 -11.82 7.78 4.94
CA PHE A 43 -11.02 7.81 3.71
C PHE A 43 -10.26 6.51 3.44
N GLY A 44 -10.07 5.67 4.45
CA GLY A 44 -9.35 4.40 4.26
C GLY A 44 -7.96 4.56 3.67
N THR A 45 -7.29 5.67 3.95
CA THR A 45 -5.95 6.04 3.48
C THR A 45 -5.84 6.44 2.01
N ILE A 46 -6.95 6.78 1.36
CA ILE A 46 -6.91 7.12 -0.08
C ILE A 46 -5.97 8.31 -0.37
N LEU A 47 -5.91 9.30 0.52
CA LEU A 47 -5.08 10.48 0.32
C LEU A 47 -3.59 10.16 0.49
N ALA A 48 -3.24 9.32 1.45
CA ALA A 48 -1.87 8.85 1.60
C ALA A 48 -1.45 8.00 0.40
N GLN A 49 -2.34 7.12 -0.09
CA GLN A 49 -2.05 6.30 -1.26
C GLN A 49 -1.81 7.17 -2.49
N ASP A 50 -2.61 8.20 -2.68
CA ASP A 50 -2.41 9.15 -3.77
C ASP A 50 -1.07 9.87 -3.65
N ALA A 51 -0.71 10.29 -2.44
CA ALA A 51 0.56 10.98 -2.19
C ALA A 51 1.79 10.12 -2.48
N TRP A 52 1.68 8.79 -2.41
CA TRP A 52 2.79 7.89 -2.74
C TRP A 52 3.12 7.84 -4.23
N LEU A 53 2.21 8.22 -5.13
CA LEU A 53 2.37 8.00 -6.57
C LEU A 53 3.65 8.66 -7.11
N GLY A 54 3.90 9.92 -6.76
CA GLY A 54 5.11 10.61 -7.18
C GLY A 54 6.38 10.01 -6.59
N VAL A 55 6.31 9.56 -5.35
CA VAL A 55 7.44 8.91 -4.67
C VAL A 55 7.81 7.60 -5.38
N LEU A 56 6.82 6.76 -5.65
CA LEU A 56 7.04 5.48 -6.32
C LEU A 56 7.62 5.66 -7.73
N ARG A 57 7.15 6.69 -8.45
CA ARG A 57 7.69 7.04 -9.76
C ARG A 57 9.15 7.46 -9.68
N THR A 58 9.46 8.36 -8.74
CA THR A 58 10.83 8.87 -8.56
C THR A 58 11.80 7.75 -8.20
N LEU A 59 11.35 6.79 -7.38
CA LEU A 59 12.18 5.66 -6.96
C LEU A 59 12.31 4.58 -8.04
N GLY A 60 11.60 4.70 -9.16
CA GLY A 60 11.72 3.75 -10.26
C GLY A 60 11.13 2.38 -9.97
N THR A 61 10.15 2.31 -9.07
CA THR A 61 9.44 1.06 -8.77
C THR A 61 8.54 0.64 -9.93
N ARG A 62 7.98 -0.55 -9.83
CA ARG A 62 6.97 -1.06 -10.77
C ARG A 62 5.65 -1.22 -10.03
N PRO A 63 4.83 -0.15 -9.94
CA PRO A 63 3.59 -0.18 -9.18
C PRO A 63 2.50 -1.00 -9.88
N TRP A 64 1.69 -1.67 -9.05
CA TRP A 64 0.49 -2.37 -9.51
C TRP A 64 -0.74 -1.61 -9.01
N PHE A 65 -1.54 -1.07 -9.94
CA PHE A 65 -2.69 -0.23 -9.60
C PHE A 65 -4.02 -0.85 -9.99
N GLU A 66 -4.04 -2.08 -10.51
CA GLU A 66 -5.29 -2.72 -10.89
C GLU A 66 -6.16 -3.06 -9.69
N GLY A 67 -5.54 -3.38 -8.55
CA GLY A 67 -6.25 -3.61 -7.30
C GLY A 67 -6.20 -2.39 -6.40
N ARG A 68 -7.28 -2.18 -5.65
CA ARG A 68 -7.39 -1.08 -4.69
C ARG A 68 -7.95 -1.59 -3.38
N LEU A 69 -7.33 -1.20 -2.28
CA LEU A 69 -7.84 -1.53 -0.95
C LEU A 69 -7.67 -0.33 -0.03
N MET A 70 -8.78 0.32 0.26
CA MET A 70 -8.88 1.41 1.22
C MET A 70 -9.91 1.00 2.25
N ALA A 71 -9.44 0.46 3.37
CA ALA A 71 -10.32 -0.02 4.44
C ALA A 71 -10.70 1.13 5.38
N ALA A 72 -11.80 1.79 5.08
CA ALA A 72 -12.33 2.85 5.93
C ALA A 72 -12.99 2.25 7.17
N ARG A 73 -13.10 3.05 8.23
CA ARG A 73 -13.72 2.67 9.51
C ARG A 73 -13.19 1.34 10.03
N ALA A 74 -11.87 1.23 10.04
CA ALA A 74 -11.18 -0.03 10.32
C ALA A 74 -11.56 -0.64 11.67
N GLY A 75 -11.92 0.18 12.66
CA GLY A 75 -12.36 -0.31 13.95
C GLY A 75 -13.60 -1.19 13.92
N GLU A 76 -14.41 -1.07 12.87
CA GLU A 76 -15.62 -1.87 12.71
C GLU A 76 -15.38 -3.19 11.95
N LEU A 77 -14.17 -3.38 11.43
CA LEU A 77 -13.85 -4.52 10.56
C LEU A 77 -13.21 -5.69 11.33
N PHE A 78 -12.75 -5.42 12.54
CA PHE A 78 -12.03 -6.39 13.37
C PHE A 78 -12.77 -6.63 14.67
N ASP A 79 -12.64 -7.84 15.23
CA ASP A 79 -13.16 -8.13 16.56
C ASP A 79 -12.16 -7.75 17.66
N ALA A 80 -12.52 -8.04 18.90
CA ALA A 80 -11.69 -7.71 20.07
C ALA A 80 -10.33 -8.42 20.08
N ASP A 81 -10.23 -9.54 19.37
CA ASP A 81 -8.98 -10.31 19.26
C ASP A 81 -8.11 -9.84 18.09
N GLY A 82 -8.55 -8.85 17.33
CA GLY A 82 -7.82 -8.37 16.17
C GLY A 82 -8.05 -9.21 14.91
N THR A 83 -9.02 -10.10 14.91
CA THR A 83 -9.38 -10.88 13.73
C THR A 83 -10.23 -10.03 12.78
N LEU A 84 -9.88 -10.03 11.50
CA LEU A 84 -10.66 -9.36 10.46
C LEU A 84 -11.96 -10.15 10.23
N THR A 85 -13.07 -9.64 10.72
CA THR A 85 -14.37 -10.33 10.69
C THR A 85 -15.31 -9.84 9.61
N ASP A 86 -15.02 -8.71 8.98
CA ASP A 86 -15.86 -8.20 7.90
C ASP A 86 -15.62 -9.03 6.62
N ASP A 87 -16.61 -9.81 6.23
CA ASP A 87 -16.48 -10.75 5.11
C ASP A 87 -16.17 -10.05 3.78
N LYS A 88 -16.78 -8.90 3.56
CA LYS A 88 -16.55 -8.13 2.33
C LYS A 88 -15.11 -7.65 2.23
N THR A 89 -14.57 -7.13 3.32
CA THR A 89 -13.17 -6.68 3.37
C THR A 89 -12.20 -7.84 3.22
N ARG A 90 -12.52 -8.99 3.84
CA ARG A 90 -11.70 -10.20 3.68
C ARG A 90 -11.64 -10.66 2.24
N ALA A 91 -12.78 -10.66 1.54
CA ALA A 91 -12.82 -11.04 0.13
C ALA A 91 -12.00 -10.08 -0.73
N ARG A 92 -12.13 -8.78 -0.47
CA ARG A 92 -11.37 -7.75 -1.20
C ARG A 92 -9.86 -7.89 -0.96
N LEU A 93 -9.46 -8.18 0.28
CA LEU A 93 -8.04 -8.40 0.59
C LEU A 93 -7.52 -9.65 -0.12
N ARG A 94 -8.30 -10.73 -0.14
CA ARG A 94 -7.92 -11.95 -0.85
C ARG A 94 -7.70 -11.69 -2.34
N ASP A 95 -8.64 -11.00 -2.97
CA ASP A 95 -8.55 -10.67 -4.40
C ASP A 95 -7.36 -9.75 -4.68
N PHE A 96 -7.12 -8.79 -3.79
CA PHE A 96 -5.98 -7.88 -3.92
C PHE A 96 -4.66 -8.65 -3.89
N ILE A 97 -4.48 -9.52 -2.91
CA ILE A 97 -3.24 -10.31 -2.78
C ILE A 97 -3.06 -11.23 -3.97
N ALA A 98 -4.13 -11.89 -4.41
CA ALA A 98 -4.07 -12.77 -5.59
C ALA A 98 -3.68 -12.01 -6.85
N GLY A 99 -4.26 -10.83 -7.06
CA GLY A 99 -3.95 -10.00 -8.22
C GLY A 99 -2.52 -9.48 -8.20
N PHE A 100 -2.05 -9.03 -7.04
CA PHE A 100 -0.67 -8.57 -6.91
C PHE A 100 0.32 -9.72 -7.11
N ALA A 101 0.03 -10.90 -6.55
CA ALA A 101 0.88 -12.08 -6.77
C ALA A 101 0.96 -12.44 -8.26
N ALA A 102 -0.16 -12.38 -8.98
CA ALA A 102 -0.17 -12.61 -10.41
C ALA A 102 0.68 -11.59 -11.17
N PHE A 103 0.57 -10.31 -10.76
CA PHE A 103 1.39 -9.25 -11.35
C PHE A 103 2.89 -9.51 -11.15
N ILE A 104 3.30 -9.94 -9.95
CA ILE A 104 4.70 -10.26 -9.66
C ILE A 104 5.19 -11.41 -10.53
N LYS A 105 4.36 -12.42 -10.72
CA LYS A 105 4.68 -13.59 -11.56
C LYS A 105 4.60 -13.32 -13.04
N GLY A 106 4.04 -12.18 -13.46
CA GLY A 106 3.79 -11.87 -14.86
C GLY A 106 2.64 -12.68 -15.46
N THR A 107 1.70 -13.14 -14.63
CA THR A 107 0.52 -13.89 -15.06
C THR A 107 -0.74 -13.06 -14.88
N LYS A 108 -1.88 -13.53 -15.40
CA LYS A 108 -3.19 -12.92 -15.13
C LYS A 108 -3.82 -13.60 -13.92
N ALA A 109 -4.45 -12.79 -13.09
CA ALA A 109 -5.17 -13.30 -11.94
C ALA A 109 -6.47 -13.99 -12.36
#